data_346064b50f5612645fab2f68bc81070e
#
_entry.id   346064b50f5612645fab2f68bc81070e
#
_cell.length_a   1.000
_cell.length_b   1.000
_cell.length_c   1.000
_cell.angle_alpha   90.00
_cell.angle_beta   90.00
_cell.angle_gamma   90.00
#
_symmetry.space_group_name_H-M   'P 1'
#
loop_
_entity.id
_entity.type
_entity.pdbx_description
1 polymer ?
#
loop_
_entity_poly.entity_id
_entity_poly.type
_entity_poly.pdbx_seq_one_letter_code
_entity_poly.pdbx_strand_id
1 'polypeptide(L)'
;MRRLVMRISCLFQTVFLSLLMIFSLTACGNERILSTVPKETGEFYSSNKLSSAGSGSSTENLKLQADFETFCTDLFKKEMESSSTLDLHYTLLHPETYEIDTGDAALGTYRLSELIKNNHELHDLKDKLAEFDPNVLSMDQQVLYDALSEKVDSGLIAEGLELYEQPLAPTIGIQAQLPILLAEYSFHSLQDVEDYFTLLSQLDAYYGEILAFEVQKADAGLGPSDTSIDRIIESCQSYLIDPENNFLTETFDMRLKSLAQKVSLTEQQKSDFCSRHLSLIKDSFLPAYRHLIDGLSGLKGRGINEGGLAGFRDGKKYYEYLLRSGPGLSYNNIEELRSALSARMQKDLETISSLAKKVDSDVSFRLMEPAEILADLQTQMTDDFPQLSEFSREYEIRYVPKQLEDTLSPAFYLTAPLDDPAQNVIYINNGSTSAGDELYPTLAHEGFPGHLYQTVYFREHAKDPLTSLLTCSGANEGWATYVENLSYFYDNGLSKDKSAYQAAMRSFSLCFHSLLDIGINYDGWSKDQAAAFIRTCFDADDTLVEELWQTMIDNPTNYLEYAGGYVEIMEMRDEAERTLGKCFSAKEFHRFLLDLGPMPFSVTRKYFKIWLRQS
;
A
#
# COMPACT_ATOMS: atom_id res chain seq x y z
N MET A 1 -32.28 -18.72 9.79
CA MET A 1 -30.82 -18.59 9.64
C MET A 1 -30.15 -19.74 8.90
N ARG A 2 -30.05 -20.99 9.41
CA ARG A 2 -29.35 -22.10 8.73
C ARG A 2 -29.77 -22.38 7.27
N ARG A 3 -31.05 -22.22 6.88
CA ARG A 3 -31.51 -22.43 5.48
C ARG A 3 -31.25 -21.23 4.54
N LEU A 4 -30.96 -20.06 5.07
CA LEU A 4 -30.60 -18.88 4.30
C LEU A 4 -29.09 -18.90 3.99
N VAL A 5 -28.28 -19.29 4.97
CA VAL A 5 -26.84 -19.50 4.85
C VAL A 5 -26.51 -20.57 3.79
N MET A 6 -27.23 -21.71 3.74
CA MET A 6 -27.02 -22.77 2.75
C MET A 6 -27.32 -22.37 1.28
N ARG A 7 -28.10 -21.31 1.02
CA ARG A 7 -28.35 -20.81 -0.35
C ARG A 7 -27.43 -19.67 -0.78
N ILE A 8 -26.85 -18.99 0.19
CA ILE A 8 -25.79 -17.98 -0.02
C ILE A 8 -24.47 -18.67 -0.35
N SER A 9 -24.21 -19.84 0.25
CA SER A 9 -23.00 -20.65 0.09
C SER A 9 -22.62 -21.02 -1.35
N CYS A 10 -23.59 -21.37 -2.21
CA CYS A 10 -23.29 -21.70 -3.62
C CYS A 10 -22.89 -20.48 -4.48
N LEU A 11 -23.34 -19.27 -4.11
CA LEU A 11 -23.00 -18.01 -4.79
C LEU A 11 -21.61 -17.48 -4.34
N PHE A 12 -21.22 -17.78 -3.10
CA PHE A 12 -19.94 -17.33 -2.53
C PHE A 12 -18.72 -18.07 -3.10
N GLN A 13 -18.86 -19.31 -3.56
CA GLN A 13 -17.71 -20.08 -4.07
C GLN A 13 -17.05 -19.47 -5.30
N THR A 14 -17.81 -18.81 -6.18
CA THR A 14 -17.27 -18.21 -7.40
C THR A 14 -16.61 -16.86 -7.14
N VAL A 15 -17.16 -16.05 -6.22
CA VAL A 15 -16.61 -14.74 -5.83
C VAL A 15 -15.40 -14.89 -4.88
N PHE A 16 -15.37 -15.98 -4.11
CA PHE A 16 -14.34 -16.18 -3.10
C PHE A 16 -12.99 -16.65 -3.68
N LEU A 17 -13.00 -17.44 -4.76
CA LEU A 17 -11.77 -17.84 -5.46
C LEU A 17 -11.09 -16.65 -6.15
N SER A 18 -11.88 -15.67 -6.64
CA SER A 18 -11.34 -14.44 -7.21
C SER A 18 -10.78 -13.47 -6.16
N LEU A 19 -11.31 -13.47 -4.94
CA LEU A 19 -10.85 -12.62 -3.84
C LEU A 19 -9.55 -13.09 -3.16
N LEU A 20 -9.22 -14.40 -3.25
CA LEU A 20 -7.93 -14.93 -2.79
C LEU A 20 -6.75 -14.50 -3.67
N MET A 21 -7.00 -14.06 -4.91
CA MET A 21 -5.97 -13.60 -5.84
C MET A 21 -5.78 -12.08 -5.87
N ILE A 22 -6.61 -11.30 -5.17
CA ILE A 22 -6.41 -9.84 -5.08
C ILE A 22 -5.42 -9.54 -3.93
N PHE A 23 -4.20 -10.00 -4.09
CA PHE A 23 -3.07 -9.35 -3.45
C PHE A 23 -2.63 -8.23 -4.40
N SER A 24 -3.22 -7.06 -4.23
CA SER A 24 -2.65 -5.87 -4.84
C SER A 24 -1.21 -5.76 -4.38
N LEU A 25 -0.31 -5.77 -5.33
CA LEU A 25 1.01 -5.20 -5.18
C LEU A 25 0.86 -3.67 -5.07
N THR A 26 0.15 -3.20 -4.08
CA THR A 26 0.55 -1.94 -3.53
C THR A 26 1.87 -2.28 -2.88
N ALA A 27 2.94 -1.94 -3.57
CA ALA A 27 4.24 -1.92 -2.97
C ALA A 27 4.11 -1.07 -1.71
N CYS A 28 3.87 -1.72 -0.56
CA CYS A 28 4.22 -1.18 0.73
C CYS A 28 5.75 -1.24 0.82
N GLY A 29 6.40 -0.75 -0.24
CA GLY A 29 7.71 -0.17 -0.14
C GLY A 29 7.47 1.20 0.45
N ASN A 30 8.26 1.59 1.40
CA ASN A 30 8.31 2.94 1.96
C ASN A 30 7.99 3.97 0.88
N GLU A 31 6.76 4.48 0.86
CA GLU A 31 6.37 5.53 -0.06
C GLU A 31 7.16 6.78 0.28
N ARG A 32 8.03 7.20 -0.61
CA ARG A 32 8.85 8.40 -0.48
C ARG A 32 8.80 9.19 -1.78
N ILE A 33 8.45 10.42 -1.71
CA ILE A 33 8.01 11.18 -2.88
C ILE A 33 8.26 12.67 -2.91
N LEU A 34 8.46 13.29 -4.09
CA LEU A 34 8.36 14.74 -4.32
C LEU A 34 8.19 15.26 -5.74
N SER A 35 7.69 16.48 -5.86
CA SER A 35 7.60 17.21 -7.11
C SER A 35 8.00 18.67 -7.02
N THR A 36 8.45 19.25 -8.14
CA THR A 36 8.49 20.69 -8.37
C THR A 36 7.38 21.06 -9.34
N VAL A 37 6.45 21.94 -8.92
CA VAL A 37 5.45 22.54 -9.82
C VAL A 37 5.73 24.03 -9.95
N PRO A 38 5.64 24.65 -11.15
CA PRO A 38 5.63 26.09 -11.29
C PRO A 38 4.40 26.68 -10.59
N LYS A 39 4.61 27.74 -9.84
CA LYS A 39 3.57 28.44 -9.10
C LYS A 39 2.47 28.97 -10.03
N GLU A 40 1.28 28.39 -9.95
CA GLU A 40 0.04 29.14 -10.12
C GLU A 40 -0.83 28.88 -8.91
N THR A 41 -1.19 29.98 -8.25
CA THR A 41 -1.83 30.06 -6.95
C THR A 41 -3.29 29.65 -7.03
N GLY A 42 -3.58 28.42 -6.61
CA GLY A 42 -4.92 28.07 -6.16
C GLY A 42 -5.11 28.59 -4.74
N GLU A 43 -6.04 29.49 -4.54
CA GLU A 43 -6.38 30.01 -3.22
C GLU A 43 -7.02 28.90 -2.38
N PHE A 44 -6.27 28.37 -1.42
CA PHE A 44 -6.85 27.69 -0.27
C PHE A 44 -7.78 28.67 0.45
N TYR A 45 -8.93 28.21 0.87
CA TYR A 45 -9.96 28.92 1.60
C TYR A 45 -9.43 30.16 2.32
N SER A 46 -9.79 31.33 1.81
CA SER A 46 -9.46 32.61 2.36
C SER A 46 -9.79 32.62 3.86
N SER A 47 -8.74 32.65 4.65
CA SER A 47 -8.80 32.72 6.09
C SER A 47 -9.49 34.01 6.52
N ASN A 48 -10.69 33.93 7.04
CA ASN A 48 -11.25 34.95 7.89
C ASN A 48 -11.51 34.40 9.29
N LYS A 49 -10.62 34.80 10.19
CA LYS A 49 -10.78 34.89 11.64
C LYS A 49 -10.94 33.60 12.43
N LEU A 50 -9.82 33.01 12.82
CA LEU A 50 -9.68 32.50 14.16
C LEU A 50 -8.64 33.37 14.88
N SER A 51 -9.10 34.25 15.75
CA SER A 51 -8.27 35.00 16.70
C SER A 51 -7.96 34.10 17.88
N SER A 52 -6.85 33.54 17.97
CA SER A 52 -5.61 33.71 18.73
C SER A 52 -5.68 33.65 20.23
N ALA A 53 -4.83 32.90 20.80
CA ALA A 53 -4.16 33.28 22.05
C ALA A 53 -2.74 32.67 22.04
N GLY A 54 -1.83 33.35 21.37
CA GLY A 54 -0.39 33.15 21.51
C GLY A 54 0.26 34.52 21.39
N SER A 55 0.84 35.05 22.46
CA SER A 55 1.39 36.40 22.55
C SER A 55 2.84 36.52 22.10
N GLY A 56 3.18 35.90 20.95
CA GLY A 56 4.43 36.18 20.25
C GLY A 56 4.25 37.34 19.26
N SER A 57 5.27 38.14 18.98
CA SER A 57 5.19 39.12 17.92
C SER A 57 5.01 38.41 16.57
N SER A 58 4.31 39.02 15.63
CA SER A 58 4.11 38.44 14.29
C SER A 58 5.44 38.06 13.59
N THR A 59 6.53 38.73 13.94
CA THR A 59 7.89 38.47 13.43
C THR A 59 8.50 37.20 14.02
N GLU A 60 8.26 36.90 15.30
CA GLU A 60 8.73 35.65 15.95
C GLU A 60 8.00 34.43 15.41
N ASN A 61 6.68 34.53 15.20
CA ASN A 61 5.90 33.46 14.61
C ASN A 61 6.34 33.15 13.17
N LEU A 62 6.57 34.21 12.34
CA LEU A 62 7.09 34.01 10.99
C LEU A 62 8.49 33.39 10.97
N LYS A 63 9.33 33.72 11.95
CA LYS A 63 10.63 33.07 12.07
C LYS A 63 10.48 31.60 12.41
N LEU A 64 9.64 31.23 13.39
CA LEU A 64 9.41 29.83 13.77
C LEU A 64 8.84 29.02 12.61
N GLN A 65 7.93 29.60 11.81
CA GLN A 65 7.41 28.97 10.59
C GLN A 65 8.51 28.70 9.56
N ALA A 66 9.42 29.67 9.35
CA ALA A 66 10.57 29.49 8.44
C ALA A 66 11.59 28.47 8.98
N ASP A 67 11.83 28.46 10.29
CA ASP A 67 12.70 27.47 10.94
C ASP A 67 12.10 26.05 10.79
N PHE A 68 10.77 25.89 10.90
CA PHE A 68 10.09 24.61 10.69
C PHE A 68 10.13 24.16 9.22
N GLU A 69 9.96 25.07 8.26
CA GLU A 69 10.12 24.78 6.83
C GLU A 69 11.54 24.28 6.51
N THR A 70 12.56 24.95 7.07
CA THR A 70 13.95 24.50 6.94
C THR A 70 14.15 23.11 7.54
N PHE A 71 13.63 22.87 8.75
CA PHE A 71 13.69 21.56 9.40
C PHE A 71 13.06 20.46 8.53
N CYS A 72 11.88 20.69 7.94
CA CYS A 72 11.21 19.73 7.06
C CYS A 72 12.03 19.43 5.80
N THR A 73 12.61 20.48 5.18
CA THR A 73 13.48 20.33 4.01
C THR A 73 14.73 19.50 4.33
N ASP A 74 15.39 19.80 5.46
CA ASP A 74 16.58 19.06 5.90
C ASP A 74 16.24 17.60 6.24
N LEU A 75 15.10 17.36 6.89
CA LEU A 75 14.61 16.01 7.20
C LEU A 75 14.33 15.23 5.92
N PHE A 76 13.63 15.84 4.95
CA PHE A 76 13.38 15.21 3.66
C PHE A 76 14.70 14.80 2.97
N LYS A 77 15.66 15.72 2.89
CA LYS A 77 16.96 15.46 2.27
C LYS A 77 17.68 14.30 2.97
N LYS A 78 17.75 14.30 4.30
CA LYS A 78 18.33 13.23 5.11
C LYS A 78 17.68 11.88 4.82
N GLU A 79 16.36 11.83 4.76
CA GLU A 79 15.62 10.59 4.49
C GLU A 79 15.92 10.06 3.08
N MET A 80 16.01 10.93 2.09
CA MET A 80 16.36 10.53 0.71
C MET A 80 17.83 10.04 0.60
N GLU A 81 18.78 10.73 1.23
CA GLU A 81 20.18 10.33 1.25
C GLU A 81 20.41 8.99 1.97
N SER A 82 19.53 8.63 2.92
CA SER A 82 19.59 7.34 3.63
C SER A 82 18.85 6.20 2.92
N SER A 83 18.13 6.48 1.84
CA SER A 83 17.38 5.49 1.08
C SER A 83 18.27 4.55 0.29
N SER A 84 17.79 3.32 0.01
CA SER A 84 18.45 2.46 -0.97
C SER A 84 18.39 3.10 -2.37
N THR A 85 19.31 2.72 -3.25
CA THR A 85 19.27 3.18 -4.65
C THR A 85 17.96 2.79 -5.32
N LEU A 86 17.43 1.61 -4.99
CA LEU A 86 16.15 1.14 -5.53
C LEU A 86 14.98 2.04 -5.08
N ASP A 87 14.87 2.32 -3.80
CA ASP A 87 13.82 3.19 -3.24
C ASP A 87 13.93 4.62 -3.80
N LEU A 88 15.16 5.15 -3.87
CA LEU A 88 15.39 6.49 -4.40
C LEU A 88 15.02 6.58 -5.88
N HIS A 89 15.35 5.56 -6.68
CA HIS A 89 15.02 5.51 -8.11
C HIS A 89 13.51 5.56 -8.38
N TYR A 90 12.72 4.89 -7.54
CA TYR A 90 11.24 4.96 -7.63
C TYR A 90 10.67 6.25 -7.05
N THR A 91 11.44 6.91 -6.20
CA THR A 91 10.97 8.12 -5.51
C THR A 91 11.29 9.38 -6.29
N LEU A 92 12.49 9.52 -6.83
CA LEU A 92 12.96 10.72 -7.52
C LEU A 92 13.65 10.35 -8.83
N LEU A 93 13.23 11.01 -9.92
CA LEU A 93 13.92 10.92 -11.21
C LEU A 93 15.15 11.84 -11.24
N HIS A 94 15.08 12.98 -10.54
CA HIS A 94 16.10 14.04 -10.54
C HIS A 94 16.54 14.41 -9.11
N PRO A 95 17.16 13.48 -8.35
CA PRO A 95 17.59 13.72 -6.98
C PRO A 95 18.56 14.91 -6.86
N GLU A 96 19.32 15.22 -7.93
CA GLU A 96 20.22 16.36 -8.00
C GLU A 96 19.50 17.72 -7.86
N THR A 97 18.22 17.80 -8.22
CA THR A 97 17.43 19.05 -8.08
C THR A 97 17.14 19.38 -6.62
N TYR A 98 17.24 18.38 -5.75
CA TYR A 98 17.10 18.50 -4.29
C TYR A 98 18.44 18.51 -3.57
N GLU A 99 19.55 18.59 -4.31
CA GLU A 99 20.92 18.51 -3.78
C GLU A 99 21.17 17.22 -2.98
N ILE A 100 20.54 16.10 -3.39
CA ILE A 100 20.69 14.78 -2.77
C ILE A 100 21.91 14.09 -3.36
N ASP A 101 22.81 13.61 -2.50
CA ASP A 101 23.93 12.76 -2.88
C ASP A 101 23.46 11.29 -2.93
N THR A 102 23.41 10.71 -4.12
CA THR A 102 22.95 9.34 -4.33
C THR A 102 23.97 8.27 -3.93
N GLY A 103 25.24 8.64 -3.77
CA GLY A 103 26.31 7.69 -3.44
C GLY A 103 26.49 6.58 -4.47
N ASP A 104 27.08 5.46 -4.04
CA ASP A 104 27.24 4.24 -4.83
C ASP A 104 25.94 3.41 -4.77
N ALA A 105 25.58 2.74 -5.88
CA ALA A 105 24.37 1.93 -5.96
C ALA A 105 24.34 0.81 -4.89
N ALA A 106 23.25 0.75 -4.12
CA ALA A 106 23.08 -0.18 -3.01
C ALA A 106 21.61 -0.61 -2.81
N LEU A 107 21.40 -1.89 -2.44
CA LEU A 107 20.10 -2.42 -1.98
C LEU A 107 19.77 -2.00 -0.53
N GLY A 108 20.70 -1.31 0.14
CA GLY A 108 20.61 -1.05 1.56
C GLY A 108 21.05 -2.24 2.42
N THR A 109 20.68 -2.23 3.70
CA THR A 109 21.05 -3.28 4.67
C THR A 109 19.83 -3.73 5.46
N TYR A 110 19.81 -5.01 5.87
CA TYR A 110 18.77 -5.56 6.73
C TYR A 110 19.37 -6.21 7.97
N ARG A 111 19.62 -5.40 9.00
CA ARG A 111 20.28 -5.84 10.25
C ARG A 111 19.53 -5.34 11.46
N LEU A 112 19.46 -6.16 12.50
CA LEU A 112 18.87 -5.76 13.78
C LEU A 112 19.50 -4.47 14.36
N SER A 113 20.81 -4.26 14.16
CA SER A 113 21.48 -3.04 14.62
C SER A 113 20.96 -1.77 13.95
N GLU A 114 20.56 -1.83 12.67
CA GLU A 114 20.00 -0.69 11.96
C GLU A 114 18.57 -0.41 12.44
N LEU A 115 17.76 -1.45 12.68
CA LEU A 115 16.40 -1.27 13.25
C LEU A 115 16.45 -0.61 14.63
N ILE A 116 17.40 -1.03 15.48
CA ILE A 116 17.63 -0.39 16.80
C ILE A 116 18.11 1.06 16.63
N LYS A 117 18.97 1.33 15.65
CA LYS A 117 19.42 2.69 15.35
C LYS A 117 18.28 3.59 14.90
N ASN A 118 17.37 3.07 14.06
CA ASN A 118 16.18 3.80 13.62
C ASN A 118 15.32 4.25 14.81
N ASN A 119 15.16 3.41 15.85
CA ASN A 119 14.45 3.79 17.08
C ASN A 119 15.13 4.96 17.80
N HIS A 120 16.47 5.00 17.86
CA HIS A 120 17.18 6.14 18.42
C HIS A 120 16.95 7.42 17.60
N GLU A 121 16.95 7.32 16.28
CA GLU A 121 16.65 8.45 15.39
C GLU A 121 15.21 8.96 15.57
N LEU A 122 14.25 8.09 15.87
CA LEU A 122 12.88 8.50 16.22
C LEU A 122 12.83 9.30 17.53
N HIS A 123 13.61 8.93 18.55
CA HIS A 123 13.73 9.75 19.77
C HIS A 123 14.34 11.13 19.47
N ASP A 124 15.42 11.19 18.69
CA ASP A 124 16.03 12.45 18.30
C ASP A 124 15.05 13.33 17.50
N LEU A 125 14.25 12.73 16.62
CA LEU A 125 13.22 13.41 15.86
C LEU A 125 12.10 13.94 16.77
N LYS A 126 11.69 13.15 17.76
CA LYS A 126 10.69 13.57 18.76
C LYS A 126 11.16 14.79 19.55
N ASP A 127 12.40 14.78 19.99
CA ASP A 127 13.00 15.89 20.74
C ASP A 127 13.07 17.16 19.87
N LYS A 128 13.42 17.00 18.59
CA LYS A 128 13.44 18.10 17.62
C LYS A 128 12.05 18.69 17.36
N LEU A 129 11.05 17.85 17.18
CA LEU A 129 9.66 18.30 16.99
C LEU A 129 9.16 19.09 18.21
N ALA A 130 9.55 18.71 19.43
CA ALA A 130 9.16 19.40 20.66
C ALA A 130 9.73 20.84 20.78
N GLU A 131 10.71 21.23 19.94
CA GLU A 131 11.22 22.60 19.89
C GLU A 131 10.24 23.57 19.20
N PHE A 132 9.24 23.07 18.45
CA PHE A 132 8.27 23.86 17.71
C PHE A 132 6.92 23.95 18.45
N ASP A 133 6.35 25.14 18.55
CA ASP A 133 4.97 25.33 19.02
C ASP A 133 3.99 25.21 17.84
N PRO A 134 3.21 24.10 17.74
CA PRO A 134 2.29 23.92 16.62
C PRO A 134 1.21 24.99 16.50
N ASN A 135 0.90 25.73 17.57
CA ASN A 135 -0.15 26.77 17.56
C ASN A 135 0.25 28.03 16.76
N VAL A 136 1.54 28.22 16.49
CA VAL A 136 2.03 29.35 15.71
C VAL A 136 2.38 28.98 14.26
N LEU A 137 2.34 27.69 13.92
CA LEU A 137 2.54 27.17 12.57
C LEU A 137 1.33 27.51 11.67
N SER A 138 1.55 27.60 10.36
CA SER A 138 0.46 27.67 9.38
C SER A 138 -0.38 26.37 9.41
N MET A 139 -1.57 26.40 8.83
CA MET A 139 -2.44 25.21 8.81
C MET A 139 -1.75 24.00 8.15
N ASP A 140 -1.09 24.21 7.02
CA ASP A 140 -0.37 23.15 6.30
C ASP A 140 0.80 22.62 7.14
N GLN A 141 1.55 23.49 7.80
CA GLN A 141 2.62 23.11 8.71
C GLN A 141 2.12 22.37 9.95
N GLN A 142 0.92 22.71 10.45
CA GLN A 142 0.28 21.97 11.54
C GLN A 142 -0.07 20.54 11.12
N VAL A 143 -0.60 20.35 9.90
CA VAL A 143 -0.87 19.00 9.35
C VAL A 143 0.42 18.20 9.30
N LEU A 144 1.49 18.78 8.76
CA LEU A 144 2.80 18.14 8.65
C LEU A 144 3.40 17.82 10.02
N TYR A 145 3.30 18.74 10.98
CA TYR A 145 3.72 18.53 12.37
C TYR A 145 2.97 17.37 13.03
N ASP A 146 1.64 17.33 12.88
CA ASP A 146 0.81 16.27 13.44
C ASP A 146 1.12 14.90 12.81
N ALA A 147 1.32 14.87 11.48
CA ALA A 147 1.67 13.64 10.78
C ALA A 147 3.06 13.11 11.17
N LEU A 148 4.05 14.00 11.30
CA LEU A 148 5.38 13.65 11.82
C LEU A 148 5.30 13.13 13.26
N SER A 149 4.52 13.80 14.12
CA SER A 149 4.33 13.35 15.51
C SER A 149 3.67 11.97 15.58
N GLU A 150 2.65 11.71 14.76
CA GLU A 150 2.00 10.39 14.69
C GLU A 150 2.97 9.30 14.18
N LYS A 151 3.78 9.60 13.16
CA LYS A 151 4.80 8.67 12.64
C LYS A 151 5.82 8.32 13.71
N VAL A 152 6.30 9.31 14.46
CA VAL A 152 7.25 9.10 15.56
C VAL A 152 6.63 8.30 16.70
N ASP A 153 5.43 8.70 17.15
CA ASP A 153 4.76 8.05 18.27
C ASP A 153 4.36 6.61 17.94
N SER A 154 3.90 6.34 16.72
CA SER A 154 3.61 4.98 16.25
C SER A 154 4.88 4.13 16.11
N GLY A 155 5.96 4.67 15.53
CA GLY A 155 7.23 3.97 15.39
C GLY A 155 7.82 3.55 16.73
N LEU A 156 7.76 4.42 17.75
CA LEU A 156 8.27 4.14 19.09
C LEU A 156 7.50 3.03 19.85
N ILE A 157 6.30 2.61 19.38
CA ILE A 157 5.62 1.42 19.93
C ILE A 157 6.44 0.16 19.68
N ALA A 158 7.15 0.09 18.54
CA ALA A 158 7.96 -1.06 18.15
C ALA A 158 9.30 -1.15 18.88
N GLU A 159 9.69 -0.15 19.67
CA GLU A 159 10.95 -0.18 20.41
C GLU A 159 11.04 -1.42 21.33
N GLY A 160 12.10 -2.22 21.13
CA GLY A 160 12.32 -3.51 21.77
C GLY A 160 11.52 -4.67 21.15
N LEU A 161 10.84 -4.45 20.02
CA LEU A 161 10.10 -5.46 19.26
C LEU A 161 10.66 -5.68 17.85
N GLU A 162 11.88 -5.24 17.57
CA GLU A 162 12.49 -5.27 16.24
C GLU A 162 12.54 -6.69 15.64
N LEU A 163 12.73 -7.72 16.49
CA LEU A 163 12.73 -9.12 16.07
C LEU A 163 11.34 -9.69 15.71
N TYR A 164 10.26 -8.90 15.89
CA TYR A 164 8.92 -9.29 15.43
C TYR A 164 8.70 -8.98 13.96
N GLU A 165 9.56 -8.17 13.32
CA GLU A 165 9.45 -7.87 11.89
C GLU A 165 9.47 -9.14 11.05
N GLN A 166 8.72 -9.11 9.94
CA GLN A 166 8.57 -10.22 8.99
C GLN A 166 9.07 -9.79 7.60
N PRO A 167 10.40 -9.75 7.37
CA PRO A 167 10.95 -9.35 6.08
C PRO A 167 10.61 -10.33 4.96
N LEU A 168 10.34 -11.59 5.31
CA LEU A 168 9.99 -12.64 4.38
C LEU A 168 8.53 -13.09 4.62
N ALA A 169 7.75 -13.10 3.57
CA ALA A 169 6.37 -13.59 3.55
C ALA A 169 6.05 -14.16 2.16
N PRO A 170 5.13 -15.12 2.01
CA PRO A 170 4.90 -15.80 0.74
C PRO A 170 4.62 -14.87 -0.44
N THR A 171 3.89 -13.77 -0.21
CA THR A 171 3.42 -12.86 -1.27
C THR A 171 3.96 -11.44 -1.14
N ILE A 172 4.03 -10.88 0.07
CA ILE A 172 4.44 -9.49 0.32
C ILE A 172 5.85 -9.37 0.91
N GLY A 173 6.57 -10.47 1.09
CA GLY A 173 7.95 -10.45 1.58
C GLY A 173 8.94 -9.86 0.56
N ILE A 174 10.09 -9.41 1.06
CA ILE A 174 11.17 -8.82 0.23
C ILE A 174 11.55 -9.74 -0.93
N GLN A 175 11.61 -11.06 -0.70
CA GLN A 175 11.94 -12.03 -1.75
C GLN A 175 10.90 -12.09 -2.88
N ALA A 176 9.65 -11.72 -2.62
CA ALA A 176 8.58 -11.68 -3.62
C ALA A 176 8.54 -10.33 -4.34
N GLN A 177 8.78 -9.22 -3.62
CA GLN A 177 8.67 -7.85 -4.13
C GLN A 177 9.91 -7.40 -4.93
N LEU A 178 11.12 -7.72 -4.42
CA LEU A 178 12.37 -7.23 -5.00
C LEU A 178 12.57 -7.63 -6.48
N PRO A 179 12.23 -8.85 -6.94
CA PRO A 179 12.32 -9.20 -8.35
C PRO A 179 11.43 -8.34 -9.25
N ILE A 180 10.25 -7.96 -8.76
CA ILE A 180 9.30 -7.13 -9.50
C ILE A 180 9.83 -5.70 -9.62
N LEU A 181 10.32 -5.13 -8.51
CA LEU A 181 10.98 -3.84 -8.54
C LEU A 181 12.19 -3.83 -9.48
N LEU A 182 12.99 -4.89 -9.50
CA LEU A 182 14.10 -5.03 -10.44
C LEU A 182 13.62 -5.17 -11.89
N ALA A 183 12.48 -5.80 -12.15
CA ALA A 183 11.91 -5.91 -13.49
C ALA A 183 11.42 -4.56 -14.03
N GLU A 184 10.88 -3.73 -13.16
CA GLU A 184 10.32 -2.41 -13.49
C GLU A 184 11.33 -1.26 -13.37
N TYR A 185 12.56 -1.52 -12.90
CA TYR A 185 13.61 -0.50 -12.74
C TYR A 185 13.91 0.19 -14.07
N SER A 186 13.35 1.37 -14.29
CA SER A 186 13.39 2.09 -15.56
C SER A 186 14.78 2.60 -15.91
N PHE A 187 15.17 2.55 -17.18
CA PHE A 187 16.45 3.09 -17.64
C PHE A 187 16.25 4.46 -18.31
N HIS A 188 16.66 5.52 -17.64
CA HIS A 188 16.66 6.91 -18.16
C HIS A 188 18.04 7.30 -18.68
N SER A 189 19.10 6.68 -18.16
CA SER A 189 20.51 6.92 -18.50
C SER A 189 21.30 5.61 -18.59
N LEU A 190 22.56 5.70 -19.03
CA LEU A 190 23.49 4.58 -18.98
C LEU A 190 23.89 4.23 -17.54
N GLN A 191 23.85 5.21 -16.65
CA GLN A 191 24.15 4.98 -15.23
C GLN A 191 23.11 4.06 -14.60
N ASP A 192 21.82 4.21 -14.93
CA ASP A 192 20.77 3.32 -14.40
C ASP A 192 21.00 1.86 -14.78
N VAL A 193 21.58 1.59 -15.97
CA VAL A 193 21.95 0.23 -16.38
C VAL A 193 23.08 -0.31 -15.49
N GLU A 194 24.08 0.52 -15.19
CA GLU A 194 25.20 0.13 -14.32
C GLU A 194 24.76 -0.06 -12.86
N ASP A 195 23.89 0.82 -12.38
CA ASP A 195 23.29 0.72 -11.03
C ASP A 195 22.45 -0.56 -10.92
N TYR A 196 21.59 -0.84 -11.89
CA TYR A 196 20.83 -2.09 -11.94
C TYR A 196 21.74 -3.34 -11.89
N PHE A 197 22.85 -3.35 -12.62
CA PHE A 197 23.82 -4.45 -12.56
C PHE A 197 24.47 -4.56 -11.17
N THR A 198 24.74 -3.44 -10.55
CA THR A 198 25.30 -3.39 -9.19
C THR A 198 24.30 -3.97 -8.19
N LEU A 199 23.01 -3.55 -8.27
CA LEU A 199 21.94 -4.08 -7.43
C LEU A 199 21.79 -5.60 -7.58
N LEU A 200 21.76 -6.13 -8.82
CA LEU A 200 21.73 -7.57 -9.06
C LEU A 200 22.91 -8.31 -8.43
N SER A 201 24.10 -7.72 -8.47
CA SER A 201 25.31 -8.33 -7.90
C SER A 201 25.31 -8.41 -6.37
N GLN A 202 24.50 -7.59 -5.69
CA GLN A 202 24.41 -7.51 -4.23
C GLN A 202 23.36 -8.45 -3.61
N LEU A 203 22.51 -9.08 -4.40
CA LEU A 203 21.37 -9.87 -3.93
C LEU A 203 21.75 -10.98 -2.93
N ASP A 204 22.83 -11.71 -3.19
CA ASP A 204 23.27 -12.80 -2.30
C ASP A 204 23.67 -12.29 -0.92
N ALA A 205 24.40 -11.18 -0.87
CA ALA A 205 24.80 -10.54 0.38
C ALA A 205 23.58 -9.98 1.14
N TYR A 206 22.65 -9.35 0.43
CA TYR A 206 21.44 -8.79 1.01
C TYR A 206 20.52 -9.88 1.60
N TYR A 207 20.27 -10.97 0.86
CA TYR A 207 19.52 -12.11 1.39
C TYR A 207 20.26 -12.82 2.52
N GLY A 208 21.61 -12.80 2.51
CA GLY A 208 22.41 -13.30 3.63
C GLY A 208 22.18 -12.51 4.93
N GLU A 209 22.00 -11.19 4.86
CA GLU A 209 21.63 -10.36 6.02
C GLU A 209 20.22 -10.67 6.53
N ILE A 210 19.25 -10.83 5.63
CA ILE A 210 17.87 -11.23 5.98
C ILE A 210 17.87 -12.61 6.64
N LEU A 211 18.60 -13.60 6.11
CA LEU A 211 18.76 -14.91 6.73
C LEU A 211 19.40 -14.81 8.13
N ALA A 212 20.41 -13.96 8.31
CA ALA A 212 21.01 -13.75 9.62
C ALA A 212 20.01 -13.13 10.61
N PHE A 213 19.12 -12.26 10.16
CA PHE A 213 18.02 -11.72 10.95
C PHE A 213 16.99 -12.82 11.31
N GLU A 214 16.58 -13.66 10.36
CA GLU A 214 15.67 -14.78 10.60
C GLU A 214 16.26 -15.82 11.57
N VAL A 215 17.60 -16.04 11.54
CA VAL A 215 18.29 -16.86 12.53
C VAL A 215 18.16 -16.24 13.93
N GLN A 216 18.35 -14.93 14.08
CA GLN A 216 18.20 -14.22 15.36
C GLN A 216 16.75 -14.31 15.88
N LYS A 217 15.76 -14.17 15.01
CA LYS A 217 14.34 -14.38 15.35
C LYS A 217 14.11 -15.81 15.87
N ALA A 218 14.61 -16.82 15.15
CA ALA A 218 14.48 -18.21 15.56
C ALA A 218 15.17 -18.49 16.90
N ASP A 219 16.36 -17.92 17.16
CA ASP A 219 17.07 -18.01 18.44
C ASP A 219 16.28 -17.36 19.60
N ALA A 220 15.51 -16.29 19.29
CA ALA A 220 14.64 -15.61 20.25
C ALA A 220 13.26 -16.30 20.41
N GLY A 221 12.98 -17.40 19.68
CA GLY A 221 11.69 -18.06 19.67
C GLY A 221 10.59 -17.31 18.91
N LEU A 222 10.98 -16.44 17.97
CA LEU A 222 10.10 -15.62 17.13
C LEU A 222 10.13 -16.04 15.65
N GLY A 223 10.81 -17.13 15.33
CA GLY A 223 10.91 -17.64 13.95
C GLY A 223 9.57 -18.09 13.38
N PRO A 224 9.43 -18.05 12.04
CA PRO A 224 8.22 -18.48 11.35
C PRO A 224 7.96 -19.99 11.54
N SER A 225 6.71 -20.41 11.37
CA SER A 225 6.34 -21.82 11.37
C SER A 225 6.94 -22.57 10.18
N ASP A 226 7.04 -23.91 10.27
CA ASP A 226 7.51 -24.72 9.15
C ASP A 226 6.60 -24.56 7.92
N THR A 227 5.29 -24.37 8.12
CA THR A 227 4.33 -24.11 7.05
C THR A 227 4.61 -22.77 6.35
N SER A 228 4.84 -21.69 7.11
CA SER A 228 5.20 -20.39 6.53
C SER A 228 6.53 -20.46 5.78
N ILE A 229 7.53 -21.15 6.34
CA ILE A 229 8.82 -21.40 5.67
C ILE A 229 8.62 -22.11 4.33
N ASP A 230 7.80 -23.16 4.29
CA ASP A 230 7.53 -23.90 3.04
C ASP A 230 6.89 -23.01 1.98
N ARG A 231 5.92 -22.19 2.34
CA ARG A 231 5.26 -21.24 1.43
C ARG A 231 6.21 -20.15 0.91
N ILE A 232 7.11 -19.65 1.77
CA ILE A 232 8.16 -18.70 1.34
C ILE A 232 9.14 -19.38 0.38
N ILE A 233 9.54 -20.62 0.66
CA ILE A 233 10.41 -21.41 -0.23
C ILE A 233 9.72 -21.63 -1.59
N GLU A 234 8.44 -21.96 -1.62
CA GLU A 234 7.67 -22.12 -2.85
C GLU A 234 7.65 -20.81 -3.67
N SER A 235 7.40 -19.68 -3.02
CA SER A 235 7.54 -18.35 -3.63
C SER A 235 8.93 -18.14 -4.24
N CYS A 236 10.00 -18.44 -3.49
CA CYS A 236 11.38 -18.34 -4.01
C CYS A 236 11.63 -19.25 -5.21
N GLN A 237 11.09 -20.45 -5.22
CA GLN A 237 11.26 -21.43 -6.30
C GLN A 237 10.67 -20.98 -7.61
N SER A 238 9.59 -20.17 -7.58
CA SER A 238 8.96 -19.63 -8.79
C SER A 238 9.91 -18.73 -9.61
N TYR A 239 10.92 -18.14 -8.99
CA TYR A 239 11.93 -17.31 -9.63
C TYR A 239 13.14 -18.09 -10.20
N LEU A 240 13.26 -19.40 -9.93
CA LEU A 240 14.36 -20.25 -10.39
C LEU A 240 14.17 -20.71 -11.84
N ILE A 241 14.03 -19.78 -12.76
CA ILE A 241 13.85 -19.99 -14.18
C ILE A 241 15.20 -19.79 -14.91
N ASP A 242 15.47 -20.57 -15.94
CA ASP A 242 16.68 -20.46 -16.76
C ASP A 242 16.93 -19.01 -17.20
N PRO A 243 18.19 -18.52 -17.21
CA PRO A 243 18.49 -17.11 -17.48
C PRO A 243 17.90 -16.57 -18.78
N GLU A 244 17.89 -17.35 -19.84
CA GLU A 244 17.35 -16.94 -21.15
C GLU A 244 15.83 -16.82 -21.17
N ASN A 245 15.13 -17.53 -20.27
CA ASN A 245 13.67 -17.53 -20.14
C ASN A 245 13.19 -16.77 -18.90
N ASN A 246 14.11 -16.15 -18.14
CA ASN A 246 13.77 -15.39 -16.95
C ASN A 246 13.06 -14.08 -17.33
N PHE A 247 11.98 -13.73 -16.61
CA PHE A 247 11.24 -12.50 -16.87
C PHE A 247 12.10 -11.24 -16.72
N LEU A 248 13.12 -11.25 -15.85
CA LEU A 248 14.08 -10.14 -15.75
C LEU A 248 14.86 -9.93 -17.06
N THR A 249 15.11 -10.99 -17.84
CA THR A 249 15.79 -10.88 -19.14
C THR A 249 14.87 -10.26 -20.18
N GLU A 250 13.59 -10.66 -20.20
CA GLU A 250 12.61 -10.08 -21.11
C GLU A 250 12.40 -8.58 -20.81
N THR A 251 12.18 -8.22 -19.53
CA THR A 251 11.98 -6.82 -19.13
C THR A 251 13.24 -5.98 -19.31
N PHE A 252 14.44 -6.55 -19.09
CA PHE A 252 15.70 -5.88 -19.38
C PHE A 252 15.82 -5.51 -20.86
N ASP A 253 15.53 -6.43 -21.76
CA ASP A 253 15.56 -6.20 -23.21
C ASP A 253 14.58 -5.09 -23.63
N MET A 254 13.39 -5.06 -23.03
CA MET A 254 12.39 -4.02 -23.30
C MET A 254 12.89 -2.65 -22.85
N ARG A 255 13.43 -2.55 -21.63
CA ARG A 255 13.97 -1.31 -21.05
C ARG A 255 15.19 -0.81 -21.83
N LEU A 256 16.10 -1.70 -22.23
CA LEU A 256 17.26 -1.35 -23.03
C LEU A 256 16.85 -0.83 -24.42
N LYS A 257 15.80 -1.39 -25.04
CA LYS A 257 15.23 -0.88 -26.28
C LYS A 257 14.62 0.51 -26.11
N SER A 258 13.92 0.75 -24.99
CA SER A 258 13.37 2.06 -24.65
C SER A 258 14.49 3.10 -24.44
N LEU A 259 15.53 2.75 -23.68
CA LEU A 259 16.70 3.60 -23.49
C LEU A 259 17.38 3.95 -24.83
N ALA A 260 17.51 2.99 -25.74
CA ALA A 260 18.12 3.19 -27.05
C ALA A 260 17.36 4.17 -27.96
N GLN A 261 16.12 4.52 -27.64
CA GLN A 261 15.37 5.57 -28.33
C GLN A 261 15.74 6.97 -27.83
N LYS A 262 16.23 7.06 -26.58
CA LYS A 262 16.59 8.32 -25.90
C LYS A 262 18.08 8.59 -25.96
N VAL A 263 18.91 7.54 -25.93
CA VAL A 263 20.38 7.60 -25.88
C VAL A 263 20.97 6.79 -27.05
N SER A 264 22.00 7.32 -27.69
CA SER A 264 22.68 6.60 -28.77
C SER A 264 23.49 5.41 -28.25
N LEU A 265 23.03 4.20 -28.55
CA LEU A 265 23.71 2.94 -28.22
C LEU A 265 24.20 2.24 -29.49
N THR A 266 25.47 1.82 -29.48
CA THR A 266 26.00 0.95 -30.55
C THR A 266 25.48 -0.48 -30.35
N GLU A 267 25.40 -1.25 -31.41
CA GLU A 267 25.01 -2.68 -31.34
C GLU A 267 25.96 -3.49 -30.45
N GLN A 268 27.26 -3.12 -30.40
CA GLN A 268 28.22 -3.75 -29.50
C GLN A 268 27.86 -3.48 -28.04
N GLN A 269 27.57 -2.24 -27.65
CA GLN A 269 27.15 -1.90 -26.27
C GLN A 269 25.89 -2.65 -25.87
N LYS A 270 24.88 -2.72 -26.75
CA LYS A 270 23.65 -3.49 -26.47
C LYS A 270 23.97 -4.97 -26.23
N SER A 271 24.79 -5.57 -27.11
CA SER A 271 25.22 -6.97 -26.94
C SER A 271 26.00 -7.21 -25.66
N ASP A 272 26.87 -6.27 -25.27
CA ASP A 272 27.66 -6.36 -24.04
C ASP A 272 26.76 -6.25 -22.81
N PHE A 273 25.79 -5.34 -22.79
CA PHE A 273 24.79 -5.21 -21.71
C PHE A 273 23.93 -6.47 -21.57
N CYS A 274 23.39 -7.01 -22.67
CA CYS A 274 22.63 -8.25 -22.65
C CYS A 274 23.45 -9.43 -22.14
N SER A 275 24.71 -9.55 -22.56
CA SER A 275 25.60 -10.62 -22.13
C SER A 275 25.93 -10.51 -20.63
N ARG A 276 26.18 -9.29 -20.15
CA ARG A 276 26.45 -9.01 -18.73
C ARG A 276 25.20 -9.27 -17.88
N HIS A 277 24.01 -8.87 -18.34
CA HIS A 277 22.76 -9.17 -17.67
C HIS A 277 22.55 -10.68 -17.51
N LEU A 278 22.67 -11.46 -18.57
CA LEU A 278 22.54 -12.92 -18.52
C LEU A 278 23.52 -13.56 -17.52
N SER A 279 24.77 -13.06 -17.50
CA SER A 279 25.77 -13.53 -16.51
C SER A 279 25.33 -13.21 -15.07
N LEU A 280 24.78 -12.01 -14.81
CA LEU A 280 24.29 -11.63 -13.49
C LEU A 280 23.06 -12.44 -13.06
N ILE A 281 22.13 -12.74 -13.96
CA ILE A 281 21.03 -13.66 -13.64
C ILE A 281 21.57 -15.03 -13.25
N LYS A 282 22.51 -15.57 -14.02
CA LYS A 282 23.09 -16.90 -13.79
C LYS A 282 23.95 -16.96 -12.53
N ASP A 283 24.81 -15.94 -12.32
CA ASP A 283 25.91 -16.02 -11.36
C ASP A 283 25.63 -15.23 -10.05
N SER A 284 24.54 -14.42 -10.01
CA SER A 284 24.12 -13.65 -8.83
C SER A 284 22.66 -13.93 -8.44
N PHE A 285 21.68 -13.63 -9.32
CA PHE A 285 20.25 -13.74 -9.01
C PHE A 285 19.83 -15.18 -8.63
N LEU A 286 20.06 -16.14 -9.50
CA LEU A 286 19.67 -17.54 -9.25
C LEU A 286 20.42 -18.16 -8.04
N PRO A 287 21.72 -17.94 -7.83
CA PRO A 287 22.40 -18.37 -6.62
C PRO A 287 21.86 -17.74 -5.34
N ALA A 288 21.53 -16.46 -5.34
CA ALA A 288 20.97 -15.76 -4.19
C ALA A 288 19.66 -16.40 -3.71
N TYR A 289 18.76 -16.73 -4.64
CA TYR A 289 17.52 -17.44 -4.31
C TYR A 289 17.75 -18.86 -3.80
N ARG A 290 18.72 -19.60 -4.37
CA ARG A 290 19.09 -20.93 -3.85
C ARG A 290 19.66 -20.83 -2.43
N HIS A 291 20.52 -19.84 -2.17
CA HIS A 291 21.06 -19.57 -0.84
C HIS A 291 19.92 -19.26 0.16
N LEU A 292 18.96 -18.43 -0.23
CA LEU A 292 17.81 -18.10 0.60
C LEU A 292 16.96 -19.35 0.92
N ILE A 293 16.69 -20.21 -0.08
CA ILE A 293 15.96 -21.47 0.08
C ILE A 293 16.71 -22.42 1.03
N ASP A 294 18.02 -22.57 0.84
CA ASP A 294 18.85 -23.45 1.68
C ASP A 294 18.89 -22.94 3.12
N GLY A 295 19.05 -21.63 3.31
CA GLY A 295 19.05 -21.00 4.63
C GLY A 295 17.71 -21.16 5.35
N LEU A 296 16.59 -20.90 4.68
CA LEU A 296 15.24 -21.09 5.22
C LEU A 296 14.97 -22.57 5.55
N SER A 297 15.41 -23.50 4.70
CA SER A 297 15.30 -24.94 4.96
C SER A 297 16.04 -25.34 6.24
N GLY A 298 17.17 -24.68 6.54
CA GLY A 298 17.92 -24.88 7.79
C GLY A 298 17.23 -24.34 9.05
N LEU A 299 16.21 -23.50 8.92
CA LEU A 299 15.42 -22.98 10.05
C LEU A 299 14.23 -23.86 10.43
N LYS A 300 13.84 -24.83 9.60
CA LYS A 300 12.74 -25.75 9.90
C LYS A 300 12.96 -26.50 11.22
N GLY A 301 11.86 -26.69 11.93
CA GLY A 301 11.84 -27.29 13.28
C GLY A 301 12.25 -26.34 14.40
N ARG A 302 12.53 -25.07 14.10
CA ARG A 302 12.87 -24.03 15.10
C ARG A 302 11.69 -23.12 15.44
N GLY A 303 10.66 -23.06 14.60
CA GLY A 303 9.41 -22.36 14.87
C GLY A 303 8.65 -23.03 16.03
N ILE A 304 8.24 -22.25 17.02
CA ILE A 304 7.51 -22.74 18.19
C ILE A 304 6.04 -22.30 18.21
N ASN A 305 5.66 -21.46 17.28
CA ASN A 305 4.32 -20.90 17.18
C ASN A 305 3.72 -21.22 15.81
N GLU A 306 2.67 -22.05 15.82
CA GLU A 306 1.88 -22.43 14.64
C GLU A 306 0.64 -21.52 14.46
N GLY A 307 0.49 -20.51 15.31
CA GLY A 307 -0.60 -19.53 15.27
C GLY A 307 -0.11 -18.16 14.81
N GLY A 308 -0.99 -17.15 14.95
CA GLY A 308 -0.66 -15.77 14.63
C GLY A 308 0.20 -15.08 15.71
N LEU A 309 0.37 -13.78 15.55
CA LEU A 309 1.20 -12.93 16.43
C LEU A 309 0.85 -13.07 17.92
N ALA A 310 -0.44 -13.26 18.27
CA ALA A 310 -0.89 -13.47 19.65
C ALA A 310 -0.25 -14.67 20.34
N GLY A 311 0.31 -15.63 19.60
CA GLY A 311 1.06 -16.76 20.13
C GLY A 311 2.44 -16.39 20.67
N PHE A 312 2.97 -15.22 20.36
CA PHE A 312 4.23 -14.70 20.88
C PHE A 312 4.01 -13.81 22.12
N ARG A 313 5.03 -13.67 22.96
CA ARG A 313 4.96 -12.99 24.24
C ARG A 313 4.41 -11.56 24.15
N ASP A 314 4.96 -10.75 23.26
CA ASP A 314 4.58 -9.34 23.06
C ASP A 314 3.88 -9.14 21.70
N GLY A 315 3.37 -10.22 21.10
CA GLY A 315 2.77 -10.21 19.77
C GLY A 315 1.55 -9.29 19.65
N LYS A 316 0.75 -9.16 20.74
CA LYS A 316 -0.36 -8.19 20.76
C LYS A 316 0.11 -6.74 20.68
N LYS A 317 1.20 -6.41 21.39
CA LYS A 317 1.80 -5.07 21.32
C LYS A 317 2.34 -4.78 19.92
N TYR A 318 2.96 -5.81 19.29
CA TYR A 318 3.44 -5.68 17.93
C TYR A 318 2.29 -5.53 16.92
N TYR A 319 1.18 -6.25 17.12
CA TYR A 319 -0.02 -6.08 16.31
C TYR A 319 -0.63 -4.67 16.43
N GLU A 320 -0.65 -4.10 17.64
CA GLU A 320 -1.07 -2.69 17.88
C GLU A 320 -0.15 -1.69 17.16
N TYR A 321 1.16 -1.99 17.11
CA TYR A 321 2.11 -1.23 16.31
C TYR A 321 1.77 -1.31 14.82
N LEU A 322 1.55 -2.52 14.29
CA LEU A 322 1.21 -2.71 12.88
C LEU A 322 -0.05 -1.93 12.49
N LEU A 323 -1.09 -1.93 13.34
CA LEU A 323 -2.33 -1.17 13.08
C LEU A 323 -2.11 0.33 12.96
N ARG A 324 -1.11 0.87 13.67
CA ARG A 324 -0.80 2.30 13.66
C ARG A 324 0.17 2.68 12.54
N SER A 325 1.16 1.84 12.28
CA SER A 325 2.23 2.15 11.31
C SER A 325 1.81 1.91 9.86
N GLY A 326 1.05 0.87 9.58
CA GLY A 326 0.53 0.52 8.25
C GLY A 326 -0.86 1.13 8.00
N PRO A 327 -1.95 0.49 8.49
CA PRO A 327 -3.30 1.02 8.30
C PRO A 327 -3.53 2.43 8.83
N GLY A 328 -2.76 2.89 9.81
CA GLY A 328 -2.86 4.25 10.37
C GLY A 328 -4.22 4.56 11.01
N LEU A 329 -4.92 3.56 11.55
CA LEU A 329 -6.28 3.67 12.04
C LEU A 329 -6.38 4.53 13.31
N SER A 330 -7.48 5.28 13.46
CA SER A 330 -7.69 6.23 14.55
C SER A 330 -8.37 5.66 15.79
N TYR A 331 -8.77 4.40 15.78
CA TYR A 331 -9.48 3.77 16.91
C TYR A 331 -8.58 3.69 18.15
N ASN A 332 -9.14 4.01 19.33
CA ASN A 332 -8.36 4.04 20.57
C ASN A 332 -7.92 2.65 21.04
N ASN A 333 -8.63 1.62 20.62
CA ASN A 333 -8.36 0.23 20.99
C ASN A 333 -9.01 -0.74 19.98
N ILE A 334 -8.61 -2.01 20.07
CA ILE A 334 -9.06 -3.06 19.16
C ILE A 334 -10.58 -3.32 19.24
N GLU A 335 -11.22 -3.08 20.39
CA GLU A 335 -12.66 -3.31 20.56
C GLU A 335 -13.50 -2.25 19.83
N GLU A 336 -13.03 -1.00 19.76
CA GLU A 336 -13.66 0.03 18.94
C GLU A 336 -13.57 -0.32 17.45
N LEU A 337 -12.39 -0.72 16.97
CA LEU A 337 -12.17 -1.19 15.60
C LEU A 337 -13.06 -2.40 15.27
N ARG A 338 -13.06 -3.41 16.14
CA ARG A 338 -13.90 -4.61 15.99
C ARG A 338 -15.39 -4.25 15.91
N SER A 339 -15.83 -3.31 16.73
CA SER A 339 -17.23 -2.86 16.74
C SER A 339 -17.60 -2.16 15.44
N ALA A 340 -16.73 -1.31 14.90
CA ALA A 340 -16.93 -0.62 13.63
C ALA A 340 -17.00 -1.60 12.44
N LEU A 341 -16.04 -2.53 12.36
CA LEU A 341 -16.01 -3.58 11.33
C LEU A 341 -17.26 -4.49 11.42
N SER A 342 -17.65 -4.90 12.63
CA SER A 342 -18.83 -5.75 12.86
C SER A 342 -20.13 -5.03 12.49
N ALA A 343 -20.25 -3.73 12.80
CA ALA A 343 -21.41 -2.93 12.42
C ALA A 343 -21.51 -2.78 10.91
N ARG A 344 -20.39 -2.56 10.22
CA ARG A 344 -20.33 -2.50 8.76
C ARG A 344 -20.71 -3.84 8.15
N MET A 345 -20.11 -4.93 8.59
CA MET A 345 -20.39 -6.29 8.14
C MET A 345 -21.87 -6.66 8.32
N GLN A 346 -22.50 -6.26 9.43
CA GLN A 346 -23.92 -6.49 9.67
C GLN A 346 -24.79 -5.71 8.68
N LYS A 347 -24.50 -4.44 8.40
CA LYS A 347 -25.20 -3.60 7.41
C LYS A 347 -25.13 -4.22 6.02
N ASP A 348 -23.96 -4.73 5.65
CA ASP A 348 -23.74 -5.39 4.36
C ASP A 348 -24.52 -6.70 4.27
N LEU A 349 -24.52 -7.53 5.33
CA LEU A 349 -25.29 -8.77 5.40
C LEU A 349 -26.80 -8.53 5.26
N GLU A 350 -27.33 -7.46 5.85
CA GLU A 350 -28.74 -7.06 5.69
C GLU A 350 -29.03 -6.71 4.22
N THR A 351 -28.15 -5.97 3.55
CA THR A 351 -28.26 -5.62 2.13
C THR A 351 -28.21 -6.87 1.26
N ILE A 352 -27.22 -7.72 1.44
CA ILE A 352 -27.04 -9.00 0.72
C ILE A 352 -28.31 -9.86 0.88
N SER A 353 -28.76 -10.05 2.12
CA SER A 353 -29.93 -10.89 2.42
C SER A 353 -31.21 -10.37 1.76
N SER A 354 -31.40 -9.05 1.68
CA SER A 354 -32.58 -8.42 1.08
C SER A 354 -32.59 -8.52 -0.45
N LEU A 355 -31.40 -8.61 -1.07
CA LEU A 355 -31.22 -8.60 -2.52
C LEU A 355 -30.95 -9.99 -3.13
N ALA A 356 -30.46 -10.95 -2.36
CA ALA A 356 -30.05 -12.29 -2.82
C ALA A 356 -31.07 -13.06 -3.66
N LYS A 357 -32.37 -12.75 -3.53
CA LYS A 357 -33.46 -13.34 -4.34
C LYS A 357 -33.83 -12.54 -5.58
N LYS A 358 -33.33 -11.31 -5.69
CA LYS A 358 -33.63 -10.37 -6.76
C LYS A 358 -32.55 -10.28 -7.81
N VAL A 359 -31.35 -10.70 -7.43
CA VAL A 359 -30.14 -10.61 -8.26
C VAL A 359 -29.85 -12.00 -8.82
N ASP A 360 -29.64 -12.08 -10.14
CA ASP A 360 -29.14 -13.29 -10.79
C ASP A 360 -27.69 -13.55 -10.40
N SER A 361 -27.26 -14.82 -10.43
CA SER A 361 -25.88 -15.22 -10.09
C SER A 361 -24.84 -14.61 -11.02
N ASP A 362 -25.21 -14.30 -12.26
CA ASP A 362 -24.29 -13.73 -13.24
C ASP A 362 -24.16 -12.22 -13.03
N VAL A 363 -23.01 -11.81 -12.51
CA VAL A 363 -22.56 -10.43 -12.56
C VAL A 363 -22.02 -10.20 -13.96
N SER A 364 -22.56 -9.25 -14.66
CA SER A 364 -22.00 -8.85 -15.94
C SER A 364 -21.89 -7.34 -16.00
N PHE A 365 -20.67 -6.87 -15.93
CA PHE A 365 -20.34 -5.51 -16.32
C PHE A 365 -20.46 -5.37 -17.85
N ARG A 366 -20.62 -4.14 -18.32
CA ARG A 366 -20.49 -3.86 -19.75
C ARG A 366 -19.08 -4.29 -20.19
N LEU A 367 -18.98 -5.14 -21.22
CA LEU A 367 -17.69 -5.53 -21.78
C LEU A 367 -17.04 -4.30 -22.43
N MET A 368 -15.86 -3.95 -21.96
CA MET A 368 -15.06 -2.82 -22.43
C MET A 368 -13.58 -3.19 -22.33
N GLU A 369 -12.77 -2.63 -23.23
CA GLU A 369 -11.31 -2.71 -23.11
C GLU A 369 -10.82 -1.84 -21.94
N PRO A 370 -9.67 -2.16 -21.34
CA PRO A 370 -9.14 -1.41 -20.18
C PRO A 370 -9.09 0.11 -20.39
N ALA A 371 -8.65 0.55 -21.56
CA ALA A 371 -8.60 1.98 -21.89
C ALA A 371 -9.99 2.63 -21.97
N GLU A 372 -11.01 1.89 -22.43
CA GLU A 372 -12.39 2.36 -22.49
C GLU A 372 -12.98 2.47 -21.07
N ILE A 373 -12.67 1.51 -20.19
CA ILE A 373 -13.08 1.54 -18.78
C ILE A 373 -12.50 2.78 -18.08
N LEU A 374 -11.20 3.02 -18.22
CA LEU A 374 -10.55 4.18 -17.60
C LEU A 374 -11.10 5.51 -18.11
N ALA A 375 -11.40 5.61 -19.41
CA ALA A 375 -12.02 6.81 -19.99
C ALA A 375 -13.48 7.00 -19.50
N ASP A 376 -14.24 5.92 -19.35
CA ASP A 376 -15.60 5.95 -18.78
C ASP A 376 -15.56 6.39 -17.32
N LEU A 377 -14.68 5.82 -16.50
CA LEU A 377 -14.49 6.19 -15.09
C LEU A 377 -14.14 7.67 -14.93
N GLN A 378 -13.22 8.21 -15.76
CA GLN A 378 -12.90 9.65 -15.77
C GLN A 378 -14.12 10.52 -16.08
N THR A 379 -15.02 10.04 -16.96
CA THR A 379 -16.24 10.75 -17.29
C THR A 379 -17.25 10.71 -16.13
N GLN A 380 -17.45 9.54 -15.54
CA GLN A 380 -18.44 9.30 -14.50
C GLN A 380 -18.12 10.03 -13.18
N MET A 381 -16.83 10.20 -12.86
CA MET A 381 -16.39 10.86 -11.62
C MET A 381 -16.52 12.39 -11.62
N THR A 382 -16.76 13.03 -12.76
CA THR A 382 -16.61 14.49 -12.95
C THR A 382 -17.45 15.34 -11.99
N ASP A 383 -18.65 14.90 -11.63
CA ASP A 383 -19.56 15.66 -10.78
C ASP A 383 -19.20 15.55 -9.29
N ASP A 384 -18.65 14.41 -8.86
CA ASP A 384 -18.42 14.08 -7.46
C ASP A 384 -16.96 14.28 -7.01
N PHE A 385 -16.02 14.53 -7.94
CA PHE A 385 -14.60 14.68 -7.62
C PHE A 385 -14.02 15.98 -8.20
N PRO A 386 -12.99 16.58 -7.54
CA PRO A 386 -12.26 17.70 -8.10
C PRO A 386 -11.54 17.30 -9.40
N GLN A 387 -11.25 18.30 -10.25
CA GLN A 387 -10.60 18.04 -11.53
C GLN A 387 -9.08 18.03 -11.37
N LEU A 388 -8.41 17.13 -12.06
CA LEU A 388 -6.96 17.18 -12.28
C LEU A 388 -6.61 18.19 -13.39
N SER A 389 -5.37 18.67 -13.40
CA SER A 389 -4.81 19.36 -14.55
C SER A 389 -4.80 18.45 -15.80
N GLU A 390 -4.70 19.02 -17.00
CA GLU A 390 -4.65 18.20 -18.24
C GLU A 390 -3.41 17.31 -18.27
N PHE A 391 -2.28 17.81 -17.79
CA PHE A 391 -1.01 17.10 -17.77
C PHE A 391 -1.05 15.87 -16.84
N SER A 392 -1.70 15.96 -15.73
CA SER A 392 -1.79 14.91 -14.70
C SER A 392 -2.79 13.79 -15.01
N ARG A 393 -3.42 13.83 -16.17
CA ARG A 393 -4.32 12.76 -16.64
C ARG A 393 -3.64 11.74 -17.53
N GLU A 394 -2.35 11.93 -17.83
CA GLU A 394 -1.60 11.04 -18.70
C GLU A 394 -1.21 9.77 -17.93
N TYR A 395 -1.39 8.63 -18.56
CA TYR A 395 -1.00 7.31 -18.04
C TYR A 395 -0.74 6.35 -19.21
N GLU A 396 0.06 5.34 -18.94
CA GLU A 396 0.31 4.23 -19.86
C GLU A 396 -0.36 2.96 -19.33
N ILE A 397 -0.94 2.15 -20.21
CA ILE A 397 -1.40 0.80 -19.88
C ILE A 397 -0.32 -0.17 -20.36
N ARG A 398 0.14 -1.00 -19.43
CA ARG A 398 1.04 -2.13 -19.71
C ARG A 398 0.40 -3.43 -19.29
N TYR A 399 0.95 -4.53 -19.81
CA TYR A 399 0.47 -5.87 -19.47
C TYR A 399 1.54 -6.62 -18.69
N VAL A 400 1.09 -7.37 -17.69
CA VAL A 400 1.94 -8.22 -16.87
C VAL A 400 2.64 -9.25 -17.77
N PRO A 401 3.96 -9.46 -17.64
CA PRO A 401 4.66 -10.54 -18.30
C PRO A 401 4.03 -11.90 -17.98
N LYS A 402 3.89 -12.77 -18.98
CA LYS A 402 3.19 -14.06 -18.86
C LYS A 402 3.70 -14.92 -17.70
N GLN A 403 4.98 -14.85 -17.39
CA GLN A 403 5.62 -15.62 -16.33
C GLN A 403 5.19 -15.17 -14.92
N LEU A 404 4.61 -13.98 -14.79
CA LEU A 404 4.16 -13.39 -13.53
C LEU A 404 2.63 -13.37 -13.40
N GLU A 405 1.88 -13.82 -14.43
CA GLU A 405 0.41 -13.77 -14.44
C GLU A 405 -0.22 -14.53 -13.26
N ASP A 406 0.37 -15.67 -12.88
CA ASP A 406 -0.14 -16.49 -11.78
C ASP A 406 0.18 -15.92 -10.38
N THR A 407 1.05 -14.91 -10.30
CA THR A 407 1.55 -14.37 -9.03
C THR A 407 1.11 -12.93 -8.76
N LEU A 408 0.62 -12.22 -9.78
CA LEU A 408 0.25 -10.81 -9.68
C LEU A 408 -1.27 -10.60 -9.69
N SER A 409 -1.70 -9.50 -9.06
CA SER A 409 -3.10 -9.06 -9.05
C SER A 409 -3.66 -8.80 -10.46
N PRO A 410 -5.00 -8.76 -10.62
CA PRO A 410 -5.65 -8.53 -11.92
C PRO A 410 -5.26 -7.20 -12.58
N ALA A 411 -4.99 -6.17 -11.80
CA ALA A 411 -4.37 -4.93 -12.22
C ALA A 411 -3.64 -4.29 -11.03
N PHE A 412 -2.71 -3.37 -11.30
CA PHE A 412 -2.07 -2.54 -10.29
C PHE A 412 -1.54 -1.24 -10.90
N TYR A 413 -1.50 -0.20 -10.07
CA TYR A 413 -0.93 1.09 -10.42
C TYR A 413 0.53 1.16 -9.96
N LEU A 414 1.44 1.44 -10.87
CA LEU A 414 2.82 1.77 -10.54
C LEU A 414 2.95 3.28 -10.40
N THR A 415 3.26 3.70 -9.19
CA THR A 415 3.35 5.11 -8.82
C THR A 415 4.49 5.81 -9.54
N ALA A 416 4.22 6.93 -10.22
CA ALA A 416 5.24 7.75 -10.87
C ALA A 416 6.23 8.33 -9.85
N PRO A 417 7.46 8.69 -10.24
CA PRO A 417 8.36 9.48 -9.41
C PRO A 417 7.74 10.83 -9.03
N LEU A 418 8.21 11.43 -7.94
CA LEU A 418 7.73 12.67 -7.40
C LEU A 418 7.85 13.87 -8.30
N ASP A 419 8.99 13.93 -8.90
CA ASP A 419 9.44 15.01 -9.76
C ASP A 419 9.12 14.74 -11.24
N ASP A 420 8.47 13.62 -11.56
CA ASP A 420 7.91 13.35 -12.89
C ASP A 420 6.51 12.69 -12.80
N PRO A 421 5.47 13.46 -12.50
CA PRO A 421 4.11 12.95 -12.34
C PRO A 421 3.46 12.45 -13.65
N ALA A 422 4.14 12.54 -14.79
CA ALA A 422 3.64 12.04 -16.09
C ALA A 422 3.92 10.54 -16.32
N GLN A 423 4.74 9.90 -15.49
CA GLN A 423 5.10 8.49 -15.66
C GLN A 423 4.14 7.52 -14.96
N ASN A 424 2.84 7.78 -15.03
CA ASN A 424 1.86 6.88 -14.43
C ASN A 424 1.65 5.63 -15.30
N VAL A 425 1.72 4.45 -14.68
CA VAL A 425 1.53 3.17 -15.38
C VAL A 425 0.49 2.32 -14.65
N ILE A 426 -0.51 1.84 -15.40
CA ILE A 426 -1.46 0.84 -14.91
C ILE A 426 -1.12 -0.48 -15.61
N TYR A 427 -0.82 -1.50 -14.81
CA TYR A 427 -0.61 -2.86 -15.29
C TYR A 427 -1.90 -3.66 -15.29
N ILE A 428 -2.12 -4.42 -16.36
CA ILE A 428 -3.24 -5.34 -16.53
C ILE A 428 -2.69 -6.77 -16.58
N ASN A 429 -3.23 -7.64 -15.75
CA ASN A 429 -2.91 -9.07 -15.75
C ASN A 429 -3.95 -9.85 -16.55
N ASN A 430 -3.58 -10.25 -17.78
CA ASN A 430 -4.46 -11.01 -18.67
C ASN A 430 -4.66 -12.47 -18.22
N GLY A 431 -3.77 -13.02 -17.40
CA GLY A 431 -3.85 -14.38 -16.88
C GLY A 431 -4.82 -14.52 -15.71
N SER A 432 -5.20 -13.42 -15.06
CA SER A 432 -6.13 -13.46 -13.94
C SER A 432 -7.55 -13.81 -14.39
N THR A 433 -8.14 -14.81 -13.74
CA THR A 433 -9.54 -15.21 -13.98
C THR A 433 -10.56 -14.12 -13.66
N SER A 434 -10.19 -13.18 -12.78
CA SER A 434 -11.03 -12.04 -12.39
C SER A 434 -11.01 -10.89 -13.40
N ALA A 435 -10.05 -10.87 -14.33
CA ALA A 435 -9.86 -9.74 -15.24
C ALA A 435 -11.08 -9.42 -16.12
N GLY A 436 -11.93 -10.42 -16.42
CA GLY A 436 -13.13 -10.20 -17.25
C GLY A 436 -14.33 -9.64 -16.48
N ASP A 437 -14.61 -10.18 -15.29
CA ASP A 437 -15.85 -9.93 -14.56
C ASP A 437 -15.74 -8.80 -13.52
N GLU A 438 -14.55 -8.51 -13.02
CA GLU A 438 -14.29 -7.50 -11.98
C GLU A 438 -13.36 -6.38 -12.43
N LEU A 439 -12.97 -6.34 -13.70
CA LEU A 439 -12.00 -5.37 -14.20
C LEU A 439 -12.46 -3.92 -14.03
N TYR A 440 -13.77 -3.65 -14.15
CA TYR A 440 -14.30 -2.30 -14.00
C TYR A 440 -14.06 -1.72 -12.58
N PRO A 441 -14.48 -2.38 -11.48
CA PRO A 441 -14.19 -1.90 -10.14
C PRO A 441 -12.69 -1.96 -9.80
N THR A 442 -11.93 -2.93 -10.34
CA THR A 442 -10.48 -2.97 -10.16
C THR A 442 -9.81 -1.74 -10.79
N LEU A 443 -10.18 -1.35 -12.01
CA LEU A 443 -9.65 -0.13 -12.63
C LEU A 443 -10.16 1.16 -11.98
N ALA A 444 -11.29 1.13 -11.29
CA ALA A 444 -11.70 2.23 -10.43
C ALA A 444 -10.80 2.34 -9.19
N HIS A 445 -10.38 1.21 -8.61
CA HIS A 445 -9.44 1.13 -7.51
C HIS A 445 -8.04 1.61 -7.90
N GLU A 446 -7.47 1.07 -9.00
CA GLU A 446 -6.10 1.35 -9.42
C GLU A 446 -5.96 2.69 -10.17
N GLY A 447 -6.97 3.08 -10.93
CA GLY A 447 -6.94 4.23 -11.81
C GLY A 447 -7.75 5.42 -11.32
N PHE A 448 -8.99 5.54 -11.86
CA PHE A 448 -9.89 6.67 -11.63
C PHE A 448 -11.21 6.25 -11.00
N PRO A 449 -11.57 6.84 -9.83
CA PRO A 449 -10.87 7.86 -9.03
C PRO A 449 -9.98 7.29 -7.91
N GLY A 450 -9.36 6.11 -8.11
CA GLY A 450 -8.56 5.37 -7.13
C GLY A 450 -7.14 5.87 -6.94
N HIS A 451 -6.19 4.92 -6.85
CA HIS A 451 -4.79 5.20 -6.50
C HIS A 451 -4.11 6.22 -7.42
N LEU A 452 -4.20 6.05 -8.75
CA LEU A 452 -3.59 6.99 -9.68
C LEU A 452 -4.14 8.41 -9.47
N TYR A 453 -5.47 8.54 -9.42
CA TYR A 453 -6.10 9.84 -9.24
C TYR A 453 -5.74 10.48 -7.88
N GLN A 454 -5.80 9.72 -6.78
CA GLN A 454 -5.43 10.19 -5.44
C GLN A 454 -3.99 10.69 -5.42
N THR A 455 -3.06 9.88 -5.93
CA THR A 455 -1.63 10.19 -5.95
C THR A 455 -1.34 11.46 -6.74
N VAL A 456 -1.85 11.54 -7.97
CA VAL A 456 -1.59 12.68 -8.85
C VAL A 456 -2.24 13.94 -8.31
N TYR A 457 -3.49 13.87 -7.82
CA TYR A 457 -4.16 15.01 -7.20
C TYR A 457 -3.38 15.54 -6.00
N PHE A 458 -2.98 14.64 -5.10
CA PHE A 458 -2.23 15.02 -3.91
C PHE A 458 -0.90 15.70 -4.28
N ARG A 459 -0.18 15.18 -5.26
CA ARG A 459 1.08 15.77 -5.74
C ARG A 459 0.91 17.15 -6.35
N GLU A 460 -0.16 17.40 -7.09
CA GLU A 460 -0.46 18.73 -7.63
C GLU A 460 -0.67 19.77 -6.53
N HIS A 461 -1.10 19.34 -5.33
CA HIS A 461 -1.53 20.24 -4.25
C HIS A 461 -0.59 20.22 -3.04
N ALA A 462 0.26 19.22 -2.89
CA ALA A 462 1.21 19.12 -1.79
C ALA A 462 2.23 20.27 -1.85
N LYS A 463 2.38 20.98 -0.72
CA LYS A 463 3.25 22.16 -0.62
C LYS A 463 4.65 21.84 -0.13
N ASP A 464 4.77 20.79 0.63
CA ASP A 464 6.02 20.32 1.22
C ASP A 464 6.26 18.86 0.81
N PRO A 465 7.42 18.57 0.31
CA PRO A 465 7.86 17.25 -0.08
C PRO A 465 7.76 16.18 0.99
N LEU A 466 8.12 16.54 2.18
CA LEU A 466 8.11 15.63 3.32
C LEU A 466 6.72 15.05 3.57
N THR A 467 5.64 15.77 3.21
CA THR A 467 4.25 15.32 3.38
C THR A 467 4.01 13.96 2.75
N SER A 468 4.67 13.70 1.64
CA SER A 468 4.53 12.45 0.89
C SER A 468 5.22 11.26 1.56
N LEU A 469 6.13 11.49 2.51
CA LEU A 469 6.76 10.44 3.31
C LEU A 469 5.93 10.07 4.57
N LEU A 470 4.79 10.72 4.77
CA LEU A 470 3.98 10.61 5.97
C LEU A 470 2.61 9.98 5.70
N THR A 471 2.45 9.40 4.53
CA THR A 471 1.25 8.66 4.14
C THR A 471 1.13 7.34 4.90
N CYS A 472 -0.07 6.77 4.93
CA CYS A 472 -0.28 5.42 5.48
C CYS A 472 -1.07 4.56 4.50
N SER A 473 -0.79 3.24 4.49
CA SER A 473 -1.42 2.29 3.58
C SER A 473 -2.94 2.25 3.74
N GLY A 474 -3.46 2.33 4.96
CA GLY A 474 -4.91 2.33 5.16
C GLY A 474 -5.62 3.57 4.61
N ALA A 475 -4.95 4.72 4.49
CA ALA A 475 -5.55 5.88 3.83
C ALA A 475 -5.50 5.76 2.30
N ASN A 476 -4.49 5.09 1.76
CA ASN A 476 -4.41 4.76 0.34
C ASN A 476 -5.43 3.67 -0.04
N GLU A 477 -5.36 2.50 0.62
CA GLU A 477 -6.23 1.36 0.34
C GLU A 477 -7.69 1.63 0.71
N GLY A 478 -7.90 2.32 1.83
CA GLY A 478 -9.24 2.73 2.25
C GLY A 478 -9.90 3.68 1.27
N TRP A 479 -9.14 4.63 0.70
CA TRP A 479 -9.62 5.49 -0.38
C TRP A 479 -9.95 4.69 -1.64
N ALA A 480 -9.03 3.87 -2.11
CA ALA A 480 -9.22 3.07 -3.32
C ALA A 480 -10.39 2.09 -3.16
N THR A 481 -10.54 1.43 -2.00
CA THR A 481 -11.70 0.60 -1.67
C THR A 481 -13.01 1.40 -1.62
N TYR A 482 -12.96 2.61 -1.09
CA TYR A 482 -14.11 3.50 -1.03
C TYR A 482 -14.60 3.89 -2.42
N VAL A 483 -13.71 4.27 -3.32
CA VAL A 483 -14.08 4.66 -4.69
C VAL A 483 -14.37 3.45 -5.59
N GLU A 484 -13.73 2.31 -5.36
CA GLU A 484 -14.12 1.02 -5.92
C GLU A 484 -15.59 0.73 -5.60
N ASN A 485 -15.98 0.90 -4.34
CA ASN A 485 -17.36 0.68 -3.89
C ASN A 485 -18.34 1.67 -4.52
N LEU A 486 -17.96 2.92 -4.76
CA LEU A 486 -18.75 3.89 -5.51
C LEU A 486 -18.93 3.50 -6.99
N SER A 487 -17.90 2.91 -7.60
CA SER A 487 -17.90 2.57 -9.04
C SER A 487 -18.97 1.53 -9.40
N TYR A 488 -19.40 0.69 -8.47
CA TYR A 488 -20.53 -0.23 -8.69
C TYR A 488 -21.83 0.51 -9.04
N PHE A 489 -21.96 1.78 -8.63
CA PHE A 489 -23.16 2.60 -8.88
C PHE A 489 -23.04 3.51 -10.11
N TYR A 490 -21.92 3.48 -10.81
CA TYR A 490 -21.76 4.14 -12.10
C TYR A 490 -22.54 3.44 -13.20
N ASP A 491 -22.71 4.06 -14.37
CA ASP A 491 -23.35 3.43 -15.53
C ASP A 491 -22.43 2.39 -16.18
N ASN A 492 -22.24 1.28 -15.49
CA ASN A 492 -21.34 0.17 -15.84
C ASN A 492 -22.07 -1.07 -16.41
N GLY A 493 -23.38 -0.99 -16.62
CA GLY A 493 -24.21 -2.09 -17.12
C GLY A 493 -24.94 -2.88 -16.03
N LEU A 494 -24.59 -2.71 -14.75
CA LEU A 494 -25.28 -3.36 -13.64
C LEU A 494 -26.63 -2.69 -13.36
N SER A 495 -27.62 -3.48 -12.95
CA SER A 495 -28.85 -2.93 -12.38
C SER A 495 -28.57 -2.40 -10.96
N LYS A 496 -29.38 -1.44 -10.49
CA LYS A 496 -29.24 -0.85 -9.15
C LYS A 496 -29.19 -1.90 -8.03
N ASP A 497 -30.00 -2.96 -8.12
CA ASP A 497 -30.02 -4.04 -7.12
C ASP A 497 -28.72 -4.87 -7.19
N LYS A 498 -28.18 -5.14 -8.40
CA LYS A 498 -26.90 -5.82 -8.59
C LYS A 498 -25.74 -4.98 -8.06
N SER A 499 -25.70 -3.67 -8.36
CA SER A 499 -24.70 -2.73 -7.84
C SER A 499 -24.65 -2.75 -6.32
N ALA A 500 -25.80 -2.60 -5.66
CA ALA A 500 -25.88 -2.61 -4.20
C ALA A 500 -25.49 -3.97 -3.60
N TYR A 501 -25.82 -5.06 -4.27
CA TYR A 501 -25.45 -6.41 -3.86
C TYR A 501 -23.92 -6.60 -3.92
N GLN A 502 -23.27 -6.24 -5.04
CA GLN A 502 -21.83 -6.40 -5.22
C GLN A 502 -21.04 -5.49 -4.29
N ALA A 503 -21.40 -4.23 -4.17
CA ALA A 503 -20.80 -3.31 -3.22
C ALA A 503 -20.85 -3.83 -1.78
N ALA A 504 -22.00 -4.39 -1.36
CA ALA A 504 -22.15 -4.99 -0.04
C ALA A 504 -21.34 -6.29 0.11
N MET A 505 -21.26 -7.12 -0.94
CA MET A 505 -20.46 -8.35 -0.94
C MET A 505 -18.95 -8.04 -0.76
N ARG A 506 -18.45 -7.06 -1.51
CA ARG A 506 -17.04 -6.63 -1.42
C ARG A 506 -16.70 -6.15 -0.01
N SER A 507 -17.49 -5.21 0.52
CA SER A 507 -17.31 -4.67 1.86
C SER A 507 -17.45 -5.74 2.95
N PHE A 508 -18.46 -6.64 2.84
CA PHE A 508 -18.63 -7.77 3.74
C PHE A 508 -17.39 -8.67 3.79
N SER A 509 -16.86 -9.02 2.61
CA SER A 509 -15.67 -9.89 2.51
C SER A 509 -14.46 -9.26 3.19
N LEU A 510 -14.17 -7.98 2.94
CA LEU A 510 -13.05 -7.28 3.57
C LEU A 510 -13.18 -7.19 5.09
N CYS A 511 -14.38 -6.86 5.60
CA CYS A 511 -14.65 -6.85 7.04
C CYS A 511 -14.53 -8.24 7.67
N PHE A 512 -14.97 -9.29 6.96
CA PHE A 512 -14.83 -10.68 7.41
C PHE A 512 -13.37 -11.08 7.60
N HIS A 513 -12.51 -10.81 6.59
CA HIS A 513 -11.08 -11.12 6.66
C HIS A 513 -10.40 -10.33 7.78
N SER A 514 -10.74 -9.05 7.94
CA SER A 514 -10.22 -8.22 9.03
C SER A 514 -10.60 -8.71 10.41
N LEU A 515 -11.83 -9.18 10.60
CA LEU A 515 -12.28 -9.78 11.87
C LEU A 515 -11.62 -11.13 12.14
N LEU A 516 -11.36 -11.92 11.09
CA LEU A 516 -10.63 -13.18 11.18
C LEU A 516 -9.17 -12.92 11.57
N ASP A 517 -8.52 -11.93 10.95
CA ASP A 517 -7.16 -11.49 11.28
C ASP A 517 -7.04 -11.05 12.74
N ILE A 518 -7.92 -10.17 13.22
CA ILE A 518 -7.96 -9.77 14.64
C ILE A 518 -8.13 -10.99 15.55
N GLY A 519 -9.01 -11.92 15.18
CA GLY A 519 -9.25 -13.14 15.96
C GLY A 519 -8.00 -14.01 16.08
N ILE A 520 -7.24 -14.17 15.00
CA ILE A 520 -6.04 -15.01 14.98
C ILE A 520 -4.84 -14.26 15.59
N ASN A 521 -4.55 -13.06 15.10
CA ASN A 521 -3.30 -12.35 15.40
C ASN A 521 -3.36 -11.54 16.71
N TYR A 522 -4.55 -11.15 17.18
CA TYR A 522 -4.70 -10.40 18.42
C TYR A 522 -5.37 -11.22 19.55
N ASP A 523 -6.51 -11.89 19.29
CA ASP A 523 -7.20 -12.67 20.32
C ASP A 523 -6.53 -14.02 20.59
N GLY A 524 -5.76 -14.55 19.63
CA GLY A 524 -5.10 -15.85 19.74
C GLY A 524 -6.08 -17.01 19.53
N TRP A 525 -7.01 -16.86 18.58
CA TRP A 525 -7.89 -17.98 18.22
C TRP A 525 -7.09 -19.20 17.79
N SER A 526 -7.55 -20.35 18.23
CA SER A 526 -7.09 -21.62 17.65
C SER A 526 -7.67 -21.79 16.25
N LYS A 527 -7.08 -22.68 15.46
CA LYS A 527 -7.57 -23.03 14.14
C LYS A 527 -9.03 -23.50 14.15
N ASP A 528 -9.44 -24.26 15.20
CA ASP A 528 -10.84 -24.67 15.36
C ASP A 528 -11.79 -23.48 15.61
N GLN A 529 -11.35 -22.46 16.34
CA GLN A 529 -12.12 -21.25 16.55
C GLN A 529 -12.22 -20.42 15.26
N ALA A 530 -11.13 -20.29 14.52
CA ALA A 530 -11.12 -19.67 13.20
C ALA A 530 -12.04 -20.42 12.22
N ALA A 531 -11.94 -21.77 12.16
CA ALA A 531 -12.81 -22.60 11.36
C ALA A 531 -14.30 -22.44 11.73
N ALA A 532 -14.61 -22.34 13.02
CA ALA A 532 -15.97 -22.09 13.48
C ALA A 532 -16.48 -20.73 12.99
N PHE A 533 -15.66 -19.67 13.08
CA PHE A 533 -16.00 -18.34 12.57
C PHE A 533 -16.20 -18.37 11.04
N ILE A 534 -15.26 -18.92 10.28
CA ILE A 534 -15.32 -19.04 8.82
C ILE A 534 -16.62 -19.74 8.40
N ARG A 535 -16.95 -20.87 9.04
CA ARG A 535 -18.16 -21.66 8.73
C ARG A 535 -19.48 -21.02 9.16
N THR A 536 -19.45 -19.91 9.91
CA THR A 536 -20.68 -19.10 10.13
C THR A 536 -21.07 -18.31 8.89
N CYS A 537 -20.09 -17.96 8.04
CA CYS A 537 -20.27 -17.12 6.88
C CYS A 537 -20.26 -17.91 5.56
N PHE A 538 -19.45 -18.96 5.49
CA PHE A 538 -19.18 -19.71 4.27
C PHE A 538 -19.38 -21.22 4.45
N ASP A 539 -19.66 -21.92 3.35
CA ASP A 539 -19.59 -23.39 3.30
C ASP A 539 -18.13 -23.79 2.99
N ALA A 540 -17.28 -23.71 4.01
CA ALA A 540 -15.84 -23.92 3.89
C ALA A 540 -15.46 -25.36 4.27
N ASP A 541 -14.75 -26.04 3.37
CA ASP A 541 -14.06 -27.29 3.65
C ASP A 541 -12.76 -27.04 4.45
N ASP A 542 -12.04 -28.10 4.80
CA ASP A 542 -10.83 -27.96 5.60
C ASP A 542 -9.68 -27.32 4.80
N THR A 543 -9.67 -27.44 3.48
CA THR A 543 -8.65 -26.83 2.61
C THR A 543 -8.79 -25.29 2.62
N LEU A 544 -10.01 -24.80 2.45
CA LEU A 544 -10.27 -23.36 2.50
C LEU A 544 -10.00 -22.78 3.89
N VAL A 545 -10.35 -23.52 4.95
CA VAL A 545 -10.01 -23.11 6.33
C VAL A 545 -8.50 -23.00 6.52
N GLU A 546 -7.73 -23.99 6.03
CA GLU A 546 -6.27 -23.97 6.10
C GLU A 546 -5.68 -22.76 5.39
N GLU A 547 -6.15 -22.51 4.17
CA GLU A 547 -5.67 -21.41 3.34
C GLU A 547 -5.93 -20.06 3.99
N LEU A 548 -7.15 -19.81 4.49
CA LEU A 548 -7.49 -18.57 5.19
C LEU A 548 -6.72 -18.41 6.50
N TRP A 549 -6.59 -19.49 7.28
CA TRP A 549 -5.81 -19.51 8.50
C TRP A 549 -4.37 -19.08 8.24
N GLN A 550 -3.74 -19.70 7.24
CA GLN A 550 -2.34 -19.43 6.92
C GLN A 550 -2.15 -18.03 6.33
N THR A 551 -3.08 -17.59 5.50
CA THR A 551 -3.05 -16.22 4.92
C THR A 551 -3.05 -15.14 6.01
N MET A 552 -3.85 -15.30 7.08
CA MET A 552 -3.85 -14.34 8.20
C MET A 552 -2.56 -14.37 9.01
N ILE A 553 -1.94 -15.55 9.15
CA ILE A 553 -0.64 -15.70 9.85
C ILE A 553 0.49 -15.05 9.05
N ASP A 554 0.50 -15.28 7.74
CA ASP A 554 1.56 -14.80 6.85
C ASP A 554 1.50 -13.29 6.60
N ASN A 555 0.32 -12.67 6.73
CA ASN A 555 0.10 -11.25 6.41
C ASN A 555 -0.79 -10.55 7.45
N PRO A 556 -0.33 -10.40 8.70
CA PRO A 556 -1.12 -9.74 9.74
C PRO A 556 -1.39 -8.27 9.39
N THR A 557 -2.60 -7.81 9.67
CA THR A 557 -3.16 -6.46 9.41
C THR A 557 -3.43 -6.09 7.95
N ASN A 558 -3.02 -6.90 6.98
CA ASN A 558 -3.16 -6.57 5.56
C ASN A 558 -4.61 -6.19 5.17
N TYR A 559 -5.60 -7.00 5.51
CA TYR A 559 -7.01 -6.68 5.19
C TYR A 559 -7.56 -5.46 5.95
N LEU A 560 -6.90 -5.05 7.04
CA LEU A 560 -7.26 -3.86 7.80
C LEU A 560 -6.85 -2.56 7.13
N GLU A 561 -5.91 -2.59 6.21
CA GLU A 561 -5.60 -1.46 5.33
C GLU A 561 -6.82 -1.12 4.48
N TYR A 562 -7.42 -2.13 3.85
CA TYR A 562 -8.62 -2.01 3.02
C TYR A 562 -9.88 -1.73 3.84
N ALA A 563 -10.27 -2.67 4.72
CA ALA A 563 -11.52 -2.57 5.45
C ALA A 563 -11.49 -1.49 6.53
N GLY A 564 -10.39 -1.38 7.27
CA GLY A 564 -10.23 -0.37 8.31
C GLY A 564 -10.28 1.04 7.74
N GLY A 565 -9.45 1.29 6.71
CA GLY A 565 -9.43 2.57 6.01
C GLY A 565 -10.77 2.92 5.35
N TYR A 566 -11.40 1.96 4.70
CA TYR A 566 -12.74 2.13 4.12
C TYR A 566 -13.79 2.51 5.18
N VAL A 567 -13.80 1.83 6.32
CA VAL A 567 -14.77 2.11 7.40
C VAL A 567 -14.51 3.49 8.00
N GLU A 568 -13.25 3.89 8.20
CA GLU A 568 -12.89 5.24 8.64
C GLU A 568 -13.47 6.33 7.71
N ILE A 569 -13.31 6.17 6.40
CA ILE A 569 -13.82 7.12 5.40
C ILE A 569 -15.35 7.11 5.39
N MET A 570 -15.99 5.94 5.47
CA MET A 570 -17.44 5.82 5.48
C MET A 570 -18.06 6.44 6.74
N GLU A 571 -17.44 6.28 7.90
CA GLU A 571 -17.91 6.92 9.14
C GLU A 571 -17.82 8.45 9.05
N MET A 572 -16.71 8.99 8.50
CA MET A 572 -16.57 10.44 8.27
C MET A 572 -17.61 10.94 7.26
N ARG A 573 -17.86 10.21 6.19
CA ARG A 573 -18.90 10.55 5.22
C ARG A 573 -20.28 10.55 5.83
N ASP A 574 -20.66 9.48 6.55
CA ASP A 574 -21.95 9.36 7.23
C ASP A 574 -22.13 10.49 8.28
N GLU A 575 -21.07 10.91 8.96
CA GLU A 575 -21.09 12.05 9.88
C GLU A 575 -21.28 13.38 9.14
N ALA A 576 -20.59 13.60 8.03
CA ALA A 576 -20.73 14.80 7.21
C ALA A 576 -22.15 14.91 6.62
N GLU A 577 -22.67 13.84 6.02
CA GLU A 577 -24.03 13.80 5.48
C GLU A 577 -25.09 14.09 6.55
N ARG A 578 -24.94 13.52 7.73
CA ARG A 578 -25.86 13.75 8.85
C ARG A 578 -25.79 15.18 9.39
N THR A 579 -24.58 15.76 9.48
CA THR A 579 -24.35 17.07 10.09
C THR A 579 -24.72 18.20 9.14
N LEU A 580 -24.31 18.10 7.88
CA LEU A 580 -24.54 19.14 6.87
C LEU A 580 -25.90 19.01 6.17
N GLY A 581 -26.51 17.83 6.20
CA GLY A 581 -27.83 17.56 5.61
C GLY A 581 -27.87 17.98 4.13
N LYS A 582 -28.70 18.99 3.81
CA LYS A 582 -28.85 19.48 2.42
C LYS A 582 -27.64 20.28 1.91
N CYS A 583 -26.74 20.69 2.79
CA CYS A 583 -25.52 21.40 2.42
C CYS A 583 -24.36 20.43 2.12
N PHE A 584 -24.53 19.14 2.37
CA PHE A 584 -23.49 18.15 2.05
C PHE A 584 -23.22 18.12 0.54
N SER A 585 -21.95 18.14 0.19
CA SER A 585 -21.45 17.94 -1.16
C SER A 585 -20.42 16.82 -1.17
N ALA A 586 -20.66 15.77 -1.94
CA ALA A 586 -19.70 14.69 -2.11
C ALA A 586 -18.35 15.23 -2.64
N LYS A 587 -18.40 16.16 -3.60
CA LYS A 587 -17.21 16.79 -4.19
C LYS A 587 -16.37 17.55 -3.16
N GLU A 588 -16.99 18.28 -2.25
CA GLU A 588 -16.24 19.01 -1.21
C GLU A 588 -15.70 18.07 -0.13
N PHE A 589 -16.40 16.98 0.18
CA PHE A 589 -15.89 15.94 1.06
C PHE A 589 -14.68 15.22 0.45
N HIS A 590 -14.78 14.83 -0.83
CA HIS A 590 -13.65 14.21 -1.54
C HIS A 590 -12.47 15.18 -1.67
N ARG A 591 -12.74 16.47 -1.98
CA ARG A 591 -11.70 17.49 -2.01
C ARG A 591 -10.98 17.60 -0.67
N PHE A 592 -11.72 17.63 0.44
CA PHE A 592 -11.12 17.68 1.78
C PHE A 592 -10.14 16.52 2.00
N LEU A 593 -10.54 15.27 1.68
CA LEU A 593 -9.66 14.11 1.86
C LEU A 593 -8.44 14.16 0.94
N LEU A 594 -8.62 14.58 -0.30
CA LEU A 594 -7.57 14.65 -1.31
C LEU A 594 -6.58 15.80 -1.05
N ASP A 595 -7.07 16.98 -0.62
CA ASP A 595 -6.23 18.12 -0.25
C ASP A 595 -5.36 17.82 0.98
N LEU A 596 -5.90 17.06 1.93
CA LEU A 596 -5.15 16.62 3.11
C LEU A 596 -4.10 15.55 2.74
N GLY A 597 -4.41 14.74 1.74
CA GLY A 597 -3.61 13.59 1.34
C GLY A 597 -3.85 12.35 2.20
N PRO A 598 -3.19 11.21 1.89
CA PRO A 598 -3.39 9.93 2.56
C PRO A 598 -2.68 9.86 3.94
N MET A 599 -3.02 10.81 4.82
CA MET A 599 -2.47 10.91 6.17
C MET A 599 -3.07 9.86 7.11
N PRO A 600 -2.36 9.50 8.22
CA PRO A 600 -2.94 8.67 9.28
C PRO A 600 -4.31 9.18 9.74
N PHE A 601 -5.24 8.28 10.00
CA PHE A 601 -6.63 8.67 10.30
C PHE A 601 -6.79 9.46 11.60
N SER A 602 -5.85 9.38 12.54
CA SER A 602 -5.80 10.26 13.71
C SER A 602 -5.67 11.73 13.29
N VAL A 603 -4.81 12.02 12.32
CA VAL A 603 -4.62 13.34 11.71
C VAL A 603 -5.84 13.71 10.87
N THR A 604 -6.26 12.81 9.97
CA THR A 604 -7.41 13.04 9.09
C THR A 604 -8.67 13.39 9.86
N ARG A 605 -8.99 12.67 10.94
CA ARG A 605 -10.17 12.96 11.79
C ARG A 605 -10.05 14.29 12.56
N LYS A 606 -8.84 14.68 12.97
CA LYS A 606 -8.60 16.00 13.60
C LYS A 606 -9.02 17.12 12.65
N TYR A 607 -8.53 17.09 11.41
CA TYR A 607 -8.81 18.13 10.41
C TYR A 607 -10.21 18.02 9.80
N PHE A 608 -10.77 16.81 9.71
CA PHE A 608 -12.18 16.61 9.37
C PHE A 608 -13.14 17.35 10.31
N LYS A 609 -12.89 17.31 11.62
CA LYS A 609 -13.71 18.06 12.59
C LYS A 609 -13.60 19.57 12.43
N ILE A 610 -12.46 20.06 11.96
CA ILE A 610 -12.27 21.49 11.65
C ILE A 610 -13.04 21.83 10.38
N TRP A 611 -12.86 21.05 9.31
CA TRP A 611 -13.58 21.20 8.05
C TRP A 611 -15.10 21.18 8.24
N LEU A 612 -15.61 20.21 9.00
CA LEU A 612 -17.05 20.05 9.25
C LEU A 612 -17.70 21.26 9.97
N ARG A 613 -16.93 22.01 10.75
CA ARG A 613 -17.41 23.23 11.42
C ARG A 613 -17.41 24.46 10.51
N GLN A 614 -16.65 24.42 9.43
CA GLN A 614 -16.49 25.54 8.48
C GLN A 614 -17.41 25.37 7.25
N SER A 615 -17.84 24.15 6.93
CA SER A 615 -18.77 23.81 5.87
C SER A 615 -20.24 24.00 6.29
#